data_211ee66c111bddc310249211703acb41
#
_entry.id   211ee66c111bddc310249211703acb41
#
_cell.length_a   1.000
_cell.length_b   1.000
_cell.length_c   1.000
_cell.angle_alpha   90.00
_cell.angle_beta   90.00
_cell.angle_gamma   90.00
#
_symmetry.space_group_name_H-M   'P 1'
#
loop_
_entity.id
_entity.type
_entity.pdbx_description
1 polymer ?
#
loop_
_entity_poly.entity_id
_entity_poly.type
_entity_poly.pdbx_seq_one_letter_code
_entity_poly.pdbx_strand_id
1 'polypeptide(L)'
;MQQAADDAEAMLEAAKFACRVRRRLGLSQAEFAQRIGVSVETIRNWEQGKRCPTGAAKALLKVLDKAPEAALAALTLTLAIAR
;
A
#
# COMPACT_ATOMS: atom_id res chain seq x y z
N MET A 1 -3.09 27.80 8.22
CA MET A 1 -2.04 27.36 9.14
C MET A 1 -2.27 25.96 9.64
N GLN A 2 -3.43 25.72 10.22
CA GLN A 2 -3.84 24.42 10.69
C GLN A 2 -3.85 23.38 9.57
N GLN A 3 -4.28 23.81 8.39
CA GLN A 3 -4.44 22.91 7.26
C GLN A 3 -3.12 22.25 6.85
N ALA A 4 -2.04 23.00 6.83
CA ALA A 4 -0.74 22.43 6.42
C ALA A 4 -0.26 21.37 7.42
N ALA A 5 -0.46 21.62 8.71
CA ALA A 5 -0.09 20.66 9.74
C ALA A 5 -0.95 19.40 9.66
N ASP A 6 -2.26 19.58 9.40
CA ASP A 6 -3.18 18.45 9.26
C ASP A 6 -2.82 17.60 8.04
N ASP A 7 -2.43 18.26 6.93
CA ASP A 7 -2.02 17.54 5.72
C ASP A 7 -0.75 16.73 5.97
N ALA A 8 0.22 17.31 6.67
CA ALA A 8 1.46 16.61 6.99
C ALA A 8 1.19 15.41 7.89
N GLU A 9 0.30 15.56 8.87
CA GLU A 9 -0.08 14.46 9.74
C GLU A 9 -0.78 13.35 8.96
N ALA A 10 -1.68 13.73 8.04
CA ALA A 10 -2.40 12.75 7.23
C ALA A 10 -1.43 11.97 6.35
N MET A 11 -0.44 12.64 5.76
CA MET A 11 0.56 11.97 4.94
C MET A 11 1.42 11.01 5.77
N LEU A 12 1.78 11.42 6.98
CA LEU A 12 2.55 10.56 7.86
C LEU A 12 1.76 9.33 8.28
N GLU A 13 0.50 9.50 8.60
CA GLU A 13 -0.36 8.38 8.96
C GLU A 13 -0.55 7.41 7.80
N ALA A 14 -0.70 7.94 6.59
CA ALA A 14 -0.82 7.12 5.39
C ALA A 14 0.47 6.32 5.16
N ALA A 15 1.63 6.96 5.39
CA ALA A 15 2.92 6.29 5.24
C ALA A 15 3.07 5.15 6.25
N LYS A 16 2.72 5.42 7.50
CA LYS A 16 2.78 4.40 8.54
C LYS A 16 1.83 3.24 8.24
N PHE A 17 0.65 3.54 7.75
CA PHE A 17 -0.35 2.53 7.42
C PHE A 17 0.15 1.62 6.30
N ALA A 18 0.65 2.21 5.21
CA ALA A 18 1.17 1.43 4.10
C ALA A 18 2.32 0.52 4.52
N CYS A 19 3.24 1.06 5.31
CA CYS A 19 4.38 0.29 5.82
C CYS A 19 3.92 -0.85 6.72
N ARG A 20 2.97 -0.59 7.61
CA ARG A 20 2.46 -1.59 8.52
C ARG A 20 1.78 -2.73 7.78
N VAL A 21 0.96 -2.41 6.77
CA VAL A 21 0.29 -3.42 5.96
C VAL A 21 1.32 -4.33 5.30
N ARG A 22 2.32 -3.73 4.66
CA ARG A 22 3.36 -4.49 3.98
C ARG A 22 4.10 -5.42 4.94
N ARG A 23 4.49 -4.89 6.10
CA ARG A 23 5.26 -5.67 7.07
C ARG A 23 4.46 -6.82 7.65
N ARG A 24 3.18 -6.60 7.87
CA ARG A 24 2.31 -7.67 8.38
C ARG A 24 2.18 -8.81 7.38
N LEU A 25 2.30 -8.51 6.10
CA LEU A 25 2.26 -9.52 5.05
C LEU A 25 3.60 -10.22 4.87
N GLY A 26 4.66 -9.71 5.51
CA GLY A 26 5.98 -10.30 5.41
C GLY A 26 6.67 -10.07 4.07
N LEU A 27 6.30 -9.02 3.37
CA LEU A 27 6.82 -8.75 2.03
C LEU A 27 7.80 -7.60 2.04
N SER A 28 8.81 -7.69 1.16
CA SER A 28 9.70 -6.57 0.90
C SER A 28 8.96 -5.51 0.08
N GLN A 29 9.56 -4.33 -0.04
CA GLN A 29 8.97 -3.29 -0.87
C GLN A 29 8.80 -3.75 -2.32
N ALA A 30 9.82 -4.43 -2.86
CA ALA A 30 9.75 -4.91 -4.24
C ALA A 30 8.69 -5.99 -4.42
N GLU A 31 8.61 -6.91 -3.46
CA GLU A 31 7.60 -7.97 -3.51
C GLU A 31 6.19 -7.41 -3.41
N PHE A 32 6.00 -6.45 -2.51
CA PHE A 32 4.69 -5.82 -2.34
C PHE A 32 4.26 -5.09 -3.60
N ALA A 33 5.21 -4.32 -4.17
CA ALA A 33 4.94 -3.58 -5.41
C ALA A 33 4.50 -4.53 -6.52
N GLN A 34 5.21 -5.64 -6.66
CA GLN A 34 4.88 -6.63 -7.67
C GLN A 34 3.49 -7.23 -7.45
N ARG A 35 3.16 -7.51 -6.20
CA ARG A 35 1.86 -8.12 -5.88
C ARG A 35 0.69 -7.22 -6.22
N ILE A 36 0.82 -5.92 -5.95
CA ILE A 36 -0.29 -5.00 -6.17
C ILE A 36 -0.21 -4.25 -7.50
N GLY A 37 0.83 -4.54 -8.30
CA GLY A 37 0.90 -4.00 -9.65
C GLY A 37 1.34 -2.55 -9.76
N VAL A 38 2.22 -2.12 -8.87
CA VAL A 38 2.78 -0.76 -8.94
C VAL A 38 4.30 -0.86 -8.95
N SER A 39 4.96 0.26 -9.23
CA SER A 39 6.43 0.29 -9.20
C SER A 39 6.92 0.29 -7.75
N VAL A 40 8.14 -0.19 -7.54
CA VAL A 40 8.72 -0.15 -6.20
C VAL A 40 8.92 1.29 -5.75
N GLU A 41 9.14 2.19 -6.68
CA GLU A 41 9.28 3.61 -6.37
C GLU A 41 7.99 4.16 -5.75
N THR A 42 6.84 3.69 -6.25
CA THR A 42 5.55 4.08 -5.70
C THR A 42 5.46 3.68 -4.23
N ILE A 43 5.86 2.46 -3.90
CA ILE A 43 5.84 1.97 -2.52
C ILE A 43 6.78 2.82 -1.65
N ARG A 44 7.98 3.11 -2.15
CA ARG A 44 8.93 3.94 -1.41
C ARG A 44 8.36 5.33 -1.13
N ASN A 45 7.72 5.93 -2.13
CA ASN A 45 7.13 7.25 -1.98
C ASN A 45 6.02 7.25 -0.92
N TRP A 46 5.19 6.21 -0.90
CA TRP A 46 4.16 6.08 0.13
C TRP A 46 4.79 5.99 1.52
N GLU A 47 5.78 5.14 1.67
CA GLU A 47 6.37 4.87 2.99
C GLU A 47 7.24 6.00 3.49
N GLN A 48 7.75 6.83 2.58
CA GLN A 48 8.52 8.02 2.95
C GLN A 48 7.64 9.25 3.15
N GLY A 49 6.35 9.13 2.86
CA GLY A 49 5.43 10.25 3.02
C GLY A 49 5.52 11.28 1.91
N LYS A 50 6.16 10.94 0.79
CA LYS A 50 6.27 11.85 -0.35
C LYS A 50 4.99 11.89 -1.16
N ARG A 51 4.26 10.79 -1.21
CA ARG A 51 2.98 10.69 -1.88
C ARG A 51 2.08 9.78 -1.08
N CYS A 52 0.79 10.04 -1.12
CA CYS A 52 -0.19 9.22 -0.44
C CYS A 52 -0.86 8.26 -1.42
N PRO A 53 -1.14 7.02 -0.99
CA PRO A 53 -2.01 6.17 -1.79
C PRO A 53 -3.37 6.84 -1.90
N THR A 54 -3.95 6.84 -3.09
CA THR A 54 -5.26 7.45 -3.31
C THR A 54 -6.14 6.49 -4.11
N GLY A 55 -7.44 6.75 -4.10
CA GLY A 55 -8.39 6.00 -4.90
C GLY A 55 -8.29 4.50 -4.66
N ALA A 56 -8.13 3.76 -5.75
CA ALA A 56 -8.10 2.30 -5.70
C ALA A 56 -6.96 1.76 -4.84
N ALA A 57 -5.81 2.44 -4.86
CA ALA A 57 -4.67 2.01 -4.05
C ALA A 57 -5.00 2.07 -2.56
N LYS A 58 -5.66 3.14 -2.13
CA LYS A 58 -6.06 3.29 -0.74
C LYS A 58 -7.06 2.21 -0.34
N ALA A 59 -8.02 1.94 -1.22
CA ALA A 59 -9.02 0.89 -0.98
C ALA A 59 -8.35 -0.48 -0.89
N LEU A 60 -7.38 -0.74 -1.77
CA LEU A 60 -6.66 -2.02 -1.77
C LEU A 60 -5.88 -2.21 -0.47
N LEU A 61 -5.23 -1.16 0.02
CA LEU A 61 -4.52 -1.26 1.30
C LEU A 61 -5.46 -1.61 2.44
N LYS A 62 -6.67 -1.06 2.43
CA LYS A 62 -7.67 -1.40 3.46
C LYS A 62 -8.07 -2.86 3.39
N VAL A 63 -8.26 -3.38 2.19
CA VAL A 63 -8.60 -4.79 1.99
C VAL A 63 -7.47 -5.68 2.47
N LEU A 64 -6.23 -5.32 2.14
CA LEU A 64 -5.06 -6.07 2.58
C LEU A 64 -4.91 -6.05 4.10
N ASP A 65 -5.29 -4.94 4.72
CA ASP A 65 -5.22 -4.83 6.17
C ASP A 65 -6.27 -5.71 6.87
N LYS A 66 -7.47 -5.75 6.33
CA LYS A 66 -8.58 -6.44 6.97
C LYS A 66 -8.72 -7.91 6.57
N ALA A 67 -8.36 -8.26 5.35
CA ALA A 67 -8.48 -9.61 4.83
C ALA A 67 -7.23 -9.99 4.04
N PRO A 68 -6.07 -10.05 4.71
CA PRO A 68 -4.80 -10.24 4.02
C PRO A 68 -4.72 -11.55 3.23
N GLU A 69 -5.21 -12.63 3.79
CA GLU A 69 -5.09 -13.93 3.14
C GLU A 69 -5.92 -14.00 1.88
N ALA A 70 -7.17 -13.55 1.96
CA ALA A 70 -8.06 -13.54 0.79
C ALA A 70 -7.56 -12.58 -0.28
N ALA A 71 -7.08 -11.41 0.14
CA ALA A 71 -6.58 -10.42 -0.79
C ALA A 71 -5.34 -10.92 -1.54
N LEU A 72 -4.38 -11.51 -0.82
CA LEU A 72 -3.18 -12.03 -1.46
C LEU A 72 -3.49 -13.19 -2.39
N ALA A 73 -4.41 -14.06 -1.99
CA ALA A 73 -4.82 -15.18 -2.83
C ALA A 73 -5.47 -14.67 -4.12
N ALA A 74 -6.32 -13.65 -4.01
CA ALA A 74 -6.97 -13.06 -5.18
C ALA A 74 -5.96 -12.42 -6.12
N LEU A 75 -4.99 -11.72 -5.58
CA LEU A 75 -3.96 -11.08 -6.39
C LEU A 75 -3.08 -12.12 -7.09
N THR A 76 -2.71 -13.18 -6.38
CA THR A 76 -1.92 -14.26 -6.95
C THR A 76 -2.69 -14.96 -8.07
N LEU A 77 -3.96 -15.22 -7.85
CA LEU A 77 -4.81 -15.88 -8.84
C LEU A 77 -4.96 -15.01 -10.10
N THR A 78 -5.13 -13.71 -9.92
CA THR A 78 -5.23 -12.78 -11.03
C THR A 78 -3.97 -12.81 -11.89
N LEU A 79 -2.80 -12.82 -11.26
CA LEU A 79 -1.53 -12.89 -12.00
C LEU A 79 -1.41 -14.20 -12.76
N ALA A 80 -1.84 -15.31 -12.18
CA ALA A 80 -1.80 -16.61 -12.84
C ALA A 80 -2.72 -16.63 -14.06
N ILE A 81 -3.89 -16.04 -13.96
CA ILE A 81 -4.84 -15.96 -15.06
C ILE A 81 -4.32 -15.07 -16.18
N ALA A 82 -3.67 -13.97 -15.81
CA ALA A 82 -3.16 -13.00 -16.79
C ALA A 82 -2.04 -13.56 -17.65
N ARG A 83 -1.40 -14.61 -17.20
CA ARG A 83 -0.33 -15.25 -17.96
C ARG A 83 -0.87 -16.18 -18.99
#